data_9621ceddb26654a29059fecec64c86c5
#
_entry.id   9621ceddb26654a29059fecec64c86c5
#
_cell.length_a   1.000
_cell.length_b   1.000
_cell.length_c   1.000
_cell.angle_alpha   90.00
_cell.angle_beta   90.00
_cell.angle_gamma   90.00
#
_symmetry.space_group_name_H-M   'P 1'
#
loop_
_entity.id
_entity.type
_entity.pdbx_description
1 polymer ?
#
loop_
_entity_poly.entity_id
_entity_poly.type
_entity_poly.pdbx_seq_one_letter_code
_entity_poly.pdbx_strand_id
1 'polypeptide(L)'
;NQKFTDISAWYHILLVYNTNESTNTNRVKIYINGSQIAVSNLTVTNWPDEDYTNAEVVKSGNTMKIGASGSNSEDFDGYLSQTYFIDGQALAPSDFGETNDNGVWVPIKYTGTFGNNGVFLEYKQTGTSQNSSGIGADTSGEDNHFATANHVASDVVVDTPTNNFFTMNALGTIGATNQQQTNTDGMVNGNLEVVRTRSGGESDGAGSSISAFPLNGKWYYETKWESRDTSNMWFGIVNNVNLRTEVIYYANGTSYVNSSTDSSYGATYTVGDIISVAVNKDDNQVTFYKNGSSQGTLTNNSMDDVDFFAYVSDGGGSDGPNVIFNFGNPVGGFSISSGNADANGYGNFEYAPPSGYYALCSKNIGQFG
;
A
#
# COMPACT_ATOMS: atom_id res chain seq x y z
N ASN A 1 4.77 23.45 11.22
CA ASN A 1 4.89 21.98 11.35
C ASN A 1 4.31 21.34 10.10
N GLN A 2 5.18 20.74 9.26
CA GLN A 2 4.74 19.91 8.14
C GLN A 2 3.99 18.69 8.68
N LYS A 3 2.84 18.38 8.08
CA LYS A 3 2.07 17.17 8.41
C LYS A 3 2.02 16.28 7.18
N PHE A 4 2.22 15.00 7.38
CA PHE A 4 2.01 13.93 6.42
C PHE A 4 0.64 13.32 6.71
N THR A 5 -0.41 13.86 6.07
CA THR A 5 -1.79 13.51 6.39
C THR A 5 -2.39 12.48 5.47
N ASP A 6 -1.83 12.32 4.28
CA ASP A 6 -2.20 11.26 3.35
C ASP A 6 -1.31 10.04 3.59
N ILE A 7 -1.84 9.06 4.31
CA ILE A 7 -1.11 7.83 4.65
C ILE A 7 -1.01 6.85 3.48
N SER A 8 -1.68 7.11 2.37
CA SER A 8 -1.60 6.31 1.14
C SER A 8 -0.60 6.87 0.13
N ALA A 9 -0.09 8.09 0.36
CA ALA A 9 0.83 8.76 -0.55
C ALA A 9 2.28 8.41 -0.26
N TRP A 10 3.08 8.33 -1.32
CA TRP A 10 4.52 8.33 -1.23
C TRP A 10 5.07 9.75 -1.08
N TYR A 11 6.04 9.92 -0.20
CA TYR A 11 6.73 11.18 0.02
C TYR A 11 8.21 11.02 -0.26
N HIS A 12 8.76 11.84 -1.15
CA HIS A 12 10.19 11.98 -1.33
C HIS A 12 10.73 12.99 -0.32
N ILE A 13 11.65 12.56 0.54
CA ILE A 13 12.28 13.41 1.56
C ILE A 13 13.77 13.48 1.25
N LEU A 14 14.28 14.70 1.05
CA LEU A 14 15.71 14.95 0.88
C LEU A 14 16.21 15.85 2.00
N LEU A 15 17.23 15.39 2.72
CA LEU A 15 18.00 16.17 3.68
C LEU A 15 19.36 16.50 3.06
N VAL A 16 19.67 17.78 2.92
CA VAL A 16 20.98 18.28 2.49
C VAL A 16 21.70 18.88 3.68
N TYR A 17 22.90 18.38 3.97
CA TYR A 17 23.78 18.88 5.02
C TYR A 17 25.07 19.37 4.37
N ASN A 18 25.28 20.71 4.34
CA ASN A 18 26.43 21.34 3.71
C ASN A 18 27.01 22.44 4.61
N THR A 19 28.01 22.12 5.36
CA THR A 19 28.64 23.08 6.30
C THR A 19 29.52 24.13 5.62
N ASN A 20 29.88 23.98 4.34
CA ASN A 20 30.65 24.97 3.59
C ASN A 20 29.82 26.25 3.22
N GLU A 21 28.52 26.23 3.52
CA GLU A 21 27.68 27.40 3.31
C GLU A 21 27.96 28.51 4.31
N SER A 22 28.25 29.71 3.84
CA SER A 22 28.53 30.87 4.69
C SER A 22 27.31 31.30 5.53
N THR A 23 26.12 31.15 4.97
CA THR A 23 24.87 31.44 5.68
C THR A 23 24.42 30.21 6.46
N ASN A 24 24.34 30.31 7.78
CA ASN A 24 24.02 29.19 8.66
C ASN A 24 22.70 28.49 8.33
N THR A 25 21.66 29.23 7.94
CA THR A 25 20.35 28.67 7.55
C THR A 25 20.39 27.87 6.25
N ASN A 26 21.45 27.98 5.47
CA ASN A 26 21.65 27.21 4.24
C ASN A 26 22.42 25.92 4.45
N ARG A 27 23.01 25.71 5.64
CA ARG A 27 23.81 24.52 5.95
C ARG A 27 22.98 23.25 6.09
N VAL A 28 21.69 23.40 6.43
CA VAL A 28 20.74 22.29 6.49
C VAL A 28 19.50 22.67 5.72
N LYS A 29 19.14 21.87 4.71
CA LYS A 29 17.94 22.08 3.91
C LYS A 29 17.12 20.78 3.87
N ILE A 30 15.82 20.88 4.01
CA ILE A 30 14.90 19.75 3.91
C ILE A 30 13.94 20.04 2.74
N TYR A 31 13.78 19.04 1.88
CA TYR A 31 12.85 19.10 0.76
C TYR A 31 11.83 17.97 0.88
N ILE A 32 10.59 18.25 0.51
CA ILE A 32 9.52 17.26 0.39
C ILE A 32 8.96 17.37 -1.03
N ASN A 33 8.98 16.26 -1.76
CA ASN A 33 8.53 16.20 -3.14
C ASN A 33 9.10 17.36 -4.00
N GLY A 34 10.42 17.54 -3.94
CA GLY A 34 11.14 18.57 -4.66
C GLY A 34 11.06 19.99 -4.08
N SER A 35 10.13 20.26 -3.16
CA SER A 35 9.91 21.60 -2.60
C SER A 35 10.64 21.80 -1.26
N GLN A 36 11.42 22.87 -1.15
CA GLN A 36 12.16 23.17 0.10
C GLN A 36 11.19 23.61 1.21
N ILE A 37 11.37 23.05 2.40
CA ILE A 37 10.73 23.52 3.62
C ILE A 37 11.32 24.88 3.98
N ALA A 38 10.46 25.91 4.12
CA ALA A 38 10.90 27.22 4.54
C ALA A 38 11.53 27.17 5.95
N VAL A 39 12.63 27.89 6.15
CA VAL A 39 13.34 27.96 7.45
C VAL A 39 12.43 28.35 8.60
N SER A 40 11.46 29.24 8.35
CA SER A 40 10.44 29.65 9.34
C SER A 40 9.54 28.50 9.85
N ASN A 41 9.48 27.39 9.11
CA ASN A 41 8.71 26.20 9.48
C ASN A 41 9.56 25.15 10.21
N LEU A 42 10.86 25.39 10.37
CA LEU A 42 11.78 24.52 11.09
C LEU A 42 11.94 25.01 12.53
N THR A 43 11.92 24.10 13.48
CA THR A 43 12.36 24.37 14.86
C THR A 43 13.80 23.94 14.99
N VAL A 44 14.72 24.89 15.01
CA VAL A 44 16.17 24.64 15.08
C VAL A 44 16.70 25.28 16.34
N THR A 45 17.33 24.48 17.19
CA THR A 45 17.97 24.98 18.41
C THR A 45 19.33 25.58 18.09
N ASN A 46 20.11 24.90 17.26
CA ASN A 46 21.42 25.35 16.82
C ASN A 46 21.66 24.95 15.37
N TRP A 47 22.23 25.82 14.56
CA TRP A 47 22.73 25.50 13.24
C TRP A 47 24.17 24.98 13.34
N PRO A 48 24.59 24.06 12.44
CA PRO A 48 25.99 23.63 12.38
C PRO A 48 26.92 24.82 12.16
N ASP A 49 28.13 24.77 12.72
CA ASP A 49 29.18 25.75 12.42
C ASP A 49 29.64 25.63 10.96
N GLU A 50 30.18 26.73 10.42
CA GLU A 50 30.84 26.73 9.11
C GLU A 50 32.03 25.77 9.13
N ASP A 51 32.22 25.04 8.03
CA ASP A 51 33.30 24.05 7.88
C ASP A 51 33.35 22.98 8.99
N TYR A 52 32.18 22.69 9.60
CA TYR A 52 32.07 21.66 10.64
C TYR A 52 32.37 20.27 10.07
N THR A 53 33.43 19.65 10.51
CA THR A 53 33.96 18.37 9.98
C THR A 53 33.64 17.15 10.84
N ASN A 54 32.96 17.31 11.97
CA ASN A 54 32.71 16.23 12.94
C ASN A 54 31.24 15.86 13.04
N ALA A 55 30.55 15.73 11.87
CA ALA A 55 29.15 15.33 11.84
C ALA A 55 28.97 13.91 12.38
N GLU A 56 28.09 13.76 13.36
CA GLU A 56 27.81 12.46 14.00
C GLU A 56 27.06 11.48 13.08
N VAL A 57 26.48 11.97 11.98
CA VAL A 57 25.61 11.16 11.10
C VAL A 57 26.35 10.03 10.39
N VAL A 58 27.66 10.22 10.10
CA VAL A 58 28.50 9.24 9.38
C VAL A 58 29.91 9.15 9.98
N LYS A 59 30.01 9.30 11.27
CA LYS A 59 31.27 9.19 11.97
C LYS A 59 31.71 7.73 12.13
N SER A 60 32.97 7.44 11.85
CA SER A 60 33.54 6.12 12.10
C SER A 60 33.26 5.65 13.53
N GLY A 61 32.72 4.46 13.68
CA GLY A 61 32.33 3.89 14.98
C GLY A 61 30.90 4.19 15.41
N ASN A 62 30.15 5.04 14.71
CA ASN A 62 28.73 5.24 14.93
C ASN A 62 27.89 4.30 14.05
N THR A 63 26.79 3.83 14.59
CA THR A 63 25.82 3.02 13.82
C THR A 63 24.78 3.95 13.18
N MET A 64 24.73 3.95 11.87
CA MET A 64 23.61 4.55 11.12
C MET A 64 22.42 3.62 11.15
N LYS A 65 21.22 4.16 11.43
CA LYS A 65 19.96 3.42 11.41
C LYS A 65 19.00 4.06 10.42
N ILE A 66 18.21 3.23 9.74
CA ILE A 66 17.10 3.64 8.86
C ILE A 66 15.84 3.04 9.44
N GLY A 67 14.80 3.85 9.62
CA GLY A 67 13.53 3.41 10.17
C GLY A 67 13.49 3.24 11.69
N ALA A 68 14.57 3.55 12.42
CA ALA A 68 14.59 3.44 13.88
C ALA A 68 15.35 4.60 14.52
N SER A 69 14.90 5.02 15.70
CA SER A 69 15.64 6.01 16.52
C SER A 69 16.83 5.38 17.24
N GLY A 70 17.73 6.21 17.73
CA GLY A 70 18.88 5.77 18.53
C GLY A 70 18.50 5.00 19.79
N SER A 71 17.35 5.29 20.38
CA SER A 71 16.84 4.69 21.61
C SER A 71 15.95 3.45 21.39
N ASN A 72 15.68 3.05 20.15
CA ASN A 72 14.75 1.97 19.79
C ASN A 72 13.31 2.18 20.36
N SER A 73 12.90 3.41 20.55
CA SER A 73 11.58 3.76 21.12
C SER A 73 10.69 4.50 20.11
N GLU A 74 11.22 4.83 18.94
CA GLU A 74 10.54 5.57 17.88
C GLU A 74 10.89 4.89 16.56
N ASP A 75 10.12 3.87 16.21
CA ASP A 75 10.30 3.15 14.96
C ASP A 75 9.41 3.76 13.89
N PHE A 76 9.89 3.75 12.64
CA PHE A 76 9.09 4.17 11.50
C PHE A 76 8.07 3.09 11.17
N ASP A 77 6.81 3.47 11.12
CA ASP A 77 5.71 2.62 10.71
C ASP A 77 5.26 3.04 9.29
N GLY A 78 5.61 2.25 8.30
CA GLY A 78 5.32 2.55 6.89
C GLY A 78 6.24 1.81 5.93
N TYR A 79 6.15 2.17 4.65
CA TYR A 79 6.95 1.58 3.59
C TYR A 79 8.11 2.48 3.18
N LEU A 80 9.24 1.89 2.88
CA LEU A 80 10.43 2.57 2.35
C LEU A 80 10.70 2.09 0.93
N SER A 81 11.00 3.03 0.05
CA SER A 81 11.44 2.74 -1.31
C SER A 81 12.60 3.66 -1.65
N GLN A 82 13.72 3.09 -2.06
CA GLN A 82 14.91 3.82 -2.49
C GLN A 82 15.46 4.78 -1.43
N THR A 83 16.40 4.32 -0.64
CA THR A 83 17.15 5.19 0.27
C THR A 83 18.54 5.46 -0.29
N TYR A 84 18.86 6.73 -0.45
CA TYR A 84 20.18 7.21 -0.88
C TYR A 84 20.90 7.88 0.28
N PHE A 85 22.18 7.60 0.41
CA PHE A 85 23.12 8.41 1.16
C PHE A 85 24.29 8.78 0.24
N ILE A 86 24.51 10.09 0.04
CA ILE A 86 25.56 10.59 -0.84
C ILE A 86 26.62 11.28 0.03
N ASP A 87 27.84 10.76 0.00
CA ASP A 87 28.94 11.27 0.78
C ASP A 87 29.74 12.30 -0.04
N GLY A 88 30.02 13.44 0.60
CA GLY A 88 30.88 14.49 0.04
C GLY A 88 30.26 15.42 -0.99
N GLN A 89 28.93 15.34 -1.22
CA GLN A 89 28.22 16.17 -2.19
C GLN A 89 26.90 16.71 -1.62
N ALA A 90 26.60 17.97 -1.94
CA ALA A 90 25.31 18.59 -1.65
C ALA A 90 24.49 18.68 -2.94
N LEU A 91 23.61 17.71 -3.15
CA LEU A 91 22.83 17.54 -4.37
C LEU A 91 21.46 18.22 -4.27
N ALA A 92 20.83 18.46 -5.42
CA ALA A 92 19.50 19.05 -5.54
C ALA A 92 18.41 17.97 -5.59
N PRO A 93 17.15 18.30 -5.30
CA PRO A 93 16.04 17.34 -5.47
C PRO A 93 15.93 16.77 -6.89
N SER A 94 16.27 17.57 -7.91
CA SER A 94 16.25 17.14 -9.32
C SER A 94 17.24 16.03 -9.67
N ASP A 95 18.19 15.72 -8.79
CA ASP A 95 19.09 14.57 -8.96
C ASP A 95 18.41 13.26 -8.60
N PHE A 96 17.27 13.30 -7.87
CA PHE A 96 16.58 12.13 -7.34
C PHE A 96 15.10 12.03 -7.77
N GLY A 97 14.55 13.07 -8.38
CA GLY A 97 13.15 13.07 -8.80
C GLY A 97 12.82 14.23 -9.74
N GLU A 98 11.68 14.13 -10.36
CA GLU A 98 11.13 15.14 -11.26
C GLU A 98 9.62 15.24 -11.10
N THR A 99 9.04 16.35 -11.54
CA THR A 99 7.58 16.48 -11.67
C THR A 99 7.17 16.00 -13.05
N ASN A 100 6.33 14.96 -13.11
CA ASN A 100 5.80 14.43 -14.36
C ASN A 100 4.76 15.37 -15.00
N ASP A 101 4.27 15.03 -16.19
CA ASP A 101 3.27 15.81 -16.95
C ASP A 101 1.93 15.99 -16.21
N ASN A 102 1.64 15.15 -15.22
CA ASN A 102 0.44 15.22 -14.38
C ASN A 102 0.66 16.07 -13.11
N GLY A 103 1.81 16.69 -12.95
CA GLY A 103 2.15 17.49 -11.79
C GLY A 103 2.54 16.68 -10.54
N VAL A 104 2.77 15.37 -10.68
CA VAL A 104 3.16 14.48 -9.58
C VAL A 104 4.68 14.35 -9.53
N TRP A 105 5.25 14.48 -8.32
CA TRP A 105 6.66 14.22 -8.10
C TRP A 105 6.93 12.72 -8.17
N VAL A 106 7.83 12.31 -9.06
CA VAL A 106 8.21 10.90 -9.28
C VAL A 106 9.72 10.73 -9.13
N PRO A 107 10.20 9.60 -8.60
CA PRO A 107 11.62 9.35 -8.45
C PRO A 107 12.28 9.11 -9.82
N ILE A 108 13.53 9.61 -9.94
CA ILE A 108 14.47 9.20 -10.97
C ILE A 108 15.66 8.50 -10.31
N LYS A 109 16.31 7.61 -11.04
CA LYS A 109 17.49 6.92 -10.53
C LYS A 109 18.70 7.86 -10.57
N TYR A 110 19.32 8.11 -9.42
CA TYR A 110 20.60 8.80 -9.36
C TYR A 110 21.70 7.95 -10.02
N THR A 111 22.50 8.57 -10.88
CA THR A 111 23.57 7.90 -11.64
C THR A 111 24.96 8.53 -11.39
N GLY A 112 25.05 9.45 -10.45
CA GLY A 112 26.32 10.07 -10.07
C GLY A 112 27.14 9.21 -9.12
N THR A 113 28.20 9.79 -8.56
CA THR A 113 29.08 9.11 -7.60
C THR A 113 28.49 9.17 -6.20
N PHE A 114 28.62 8.09 -5.44
CA PHE A 114 28.08 7.99 -4.09
C PHE A 114 29.06 8.44 -3.00
N GLY A 115 30.39 8.40 -3.29
CA GLY A 115 31.45 8.58 -2.30
C GLY A 115 31.65 7.32 -1.45
N ASN A 116 32.79 7.22 -0.77
CA ASN A 116 33.24 5.98 -0.10
C ASN A 116 32.27 5.47 0.99
N ASN A 117 31.52 6.37 1.63
CA ASN A 117 30.49 6.01 2.62
C ASN A 117 29.07 6.08 2.03
N GLY A 118 28.97 6.22 0.71
CA GLY A 118 27.69 6.31 0.02
C GLY A 118 26.93 5.01 0.04
N VAL A 119 25.60 5.09 -0.10
CA VAL A 119 24.71 3.93 -0.06
C VAL A 119 23.53 4.15 -1.00
N PHE A 120 23.11 3.08 -1.68
CA PHE A 120 21.83 3.00 -2.36
C PHE A 120 21.10 1.71 -2.00
N LEU A 121 20.05 1.81 -1.21
CA LEU A 121 19.18 0.69 -0.84
C LEU A 121 17.94 0.69 -1.73
N GLU A 122 17.78 -0.36 -2.51
CA GLU A 122 16.61 -0.54 -3.38
C GLU A 122 15.48 -1.36 -2.72
N TYR A 123 15.76 -2.05 -1.61
CA TYR A 123 14.83 -2.93 -0.87
C TYR A 123 14.17 -4.02 -1.73
N LYS A 124 14.88 -4.52 -2.73
CA LYS A 124 14.36 -5.54 -3.67
C LYS A 124 14.68 -6.97 -3.26
N GLN A 125 15.77 -7.15 -2.52
CA GLN A 125 16.23 -8.44 -2.07
C GLN A 125 15.42 -8.89 -0.86
N THR A 126 15.28 -10.21 -0.70
CA THR A 126 14.44 -10.80 0.35
C THR A 126 15.23 -11.54 1.45
N GLY A 127 16.56 -11.58 1.34
CA GLY A 127 17.42 -12.19 2.36
C GLY A 127 17.53 -11.30 3.61
N THR A 128 17.87 -11.90 4.74
CA THR A 128 18.01 -11.20 6.03
C THR A 128 19.46 -10.98 6.45
N SER A 129 20.42 -11.44 5.65
CA SER A 129 21.85 -11.28 5.92
C SER A 129 22.37 -9.92 5.44
N GLN A 130 23.41 -9.42 6.11
CA GLN A 130 24.11 -8.19 5.71
C GLN A 130 25.03 -8.46 4.52
N ASN A 131 24.47 -8.54 3.33
CA ASN A 131 25.16 -8.78 2.06
C ASN A 131 24.32 -8.33 0.87
N SER A 132 24.83 -8.52 -0.35
CA SER A 132 24.16 -8.15 -1.60
C SER A 132 22.84 -8.88 -1.88
N SER A 133 22.46 -9.90 -1.11
CA SER A 133 21.20 -10.62 -1.22
C SER A 133 20.21 -10.24 -0.12
N GLY A 134 20.61 -9.41 0.83
CA GLY A 134 19.77 -8.98 1.96
C GLY A 134 18.86 -7.81 1.61
N ILE A 135 17.78 -7.61 2.37
CA ILE A 135 16.87 -6.46 2.25
C ILE A 135 17.66 -5.13 2.33
N GLY A 136 18.70 -5.08 3.17
CA GLY A 136 19.61 -3.93 3.32
C GLY A 136 20.79 -3.93 2.33
N ALA A 137 20.68 -4.59 1.17
CA ALA A 137 21.74 -4.60 0.17
C ALA A 137 22.01 -3.21 -0.39
N ASP A 138 23.25 -2.78 -0.31
CA ASP A 138 23.74 -1.59 -1.00
C ASP A 138 24.05 -1.91 -2.46
N THR A 139 23.50 -1.12 -3.37
CA THR A 139 23.68 -1.24 -4.82
C THR A 139 24.36 -0.01 -5.43
N SER A 140 24.98 0.84 -4.58
CA SER A 140 25.76 1.99 -5.01
C SER A 140 27.08 1.61 -5.71
N GLY A 141 27.60 0.43 -5.38
CA GLY A 141 28.94 -0.04 -5.77
C GLY A 141 29.99 0.11 -4.67
N GLU A 142 29.63 0.67 -3.50
CA GLU A 142 30.54 0.89 -2.36
C GLU A 142 30.49 -0.24 -1.33
N ASP A 143 29.57 -1.23 -1.51
CA ASP A 143 29.41 -2.43 -0.65
C ASP A 143 29.09 -2.12 0.83
N ASN A 144 28.47 -0.99 1.10
CA ASN A 144 28.06 -0.55 2.45
C ASN A 144 26.72 -1.16 2.85
N HIS A 145 26.61 -2.48 2.86
CA HIS A 145 25.38 -3.20 3.17
C HIS A 145 24.90 -2.98 4.61
N PHE A 146 23.58 -2.83 4.78
CA PHE A 146 22.92 -2.72 6.09
C PHE A 146 22.49 -4.09 6.61
N ALA A 147 22.67 -4.31 7.90
CA ALA A 147 22.02 -5.41 8.60
C ALA A 147 20.54 -5.07 8.82
N THR A 148 19.67 -6.06 8.65
CA THR A 148 18.24 -5.91 8.95
C THR A 148 17.94 -6.49 10.33
N ALA A 149 16.96 -5.90 11.03
CA ALA A 149 16.48 -6.42 12.30
C ALA A 149 14.96 -6.68 12.20
N ASN A 150 14.54 -7.90 12.55
CA ASN A 150 13.14 -8.33 12.58
C ASN A 150 12.40 -8.34 11.22
N HIS A 151 13.11 -8.17 10.10
CA HIS A 151 12.53 -8.25 8.77
C HIS A 151 12.54 -9.69 8.25
N VAL A 152 11.51 -10.01 7.48
CA VAL A 152 11.35 -11.28 6.75
C VAL A 152 11.09 -11.03 5.27
N ALA A 153 11.22 -12.06 4.44
CA ALA A 153 11.08 -11.92 2.98
C ALA A 153 9.72 -11.34 2.54
N SER A 154 8.65 -11.60 3.29
CA SER A 154 7.31 -11.07 3.03
C SER A 154 7.13 -9.59 3.31
N ASP A 155 8.11 -8.93 3.95
CA ASP A 155 8.08 -7.48 4.16
C ASP A 155 8.47 -6.70 2.90
N VAL A 156 9.02 -7.42 1.90
CA VAL A 156 9.32 -6.83 0.59
C VAL A 156 8.07 -6.93 -0.29
N VAL A 157 7.47 -5.79 -0.57
CA VAL A 157 6.22 -5.67 -1.34
C VAL A 157 6.48 -5.08 -2.74
N VAL A 158 5.51 -5.25 -3.64
CA VAL A 158 5.61 -4.79 -5.05
C VAL A 158 5.16 -3.33 -5.24
N ASP A 159 4.60 -2.72 -4.22
CA ASP A 159 4.16 -1.33 -4.25
C ASP A 159 5.37 -0.37 -4.35
N THR A 160 5.27 0.64 -5.20
CA THR A 160 6.35 1.60 -5.45
C THR A 160 5.83 3.00 -5.69
N PRO A 161 6.66 4.06 -5.52
CA PRO A 161 6.25 5.44 -5.81
C PRO A 161 5.76 5.69 -7.23
N THR A 162 6.13 4.82 -8.19
CA THR A 162 5.72 4.93 -9.60
C THR A 162 4.61 3.98 -10.00
N ASN A 163 4.21 3.08 -9.12
CA ASN A 163 3.09 2.16 -9.33
C ASN A 163 2.44 1.79 -8.00
N ASN A 164 1.47 2.58 -7.58
CA ASN A 164 0.70 2.38 -6.36
C ASN A 164 -0.47 1.46 -6.60
N PHE A 165 -0.65 0.49 -5.74
CA PHE A 165 -1.82 -0.38 -5.72
C PHE A 165 -2.91 0.17 -4.79
N PHE A 166 -4.13 -0.28 -4.96
CA PHE A 166 -5.23 0.04 -4.06
C PHE A 166 -4.96 -0.50 -2.66
N THR A 167 -5.57 0.17 -1.69
CA THR A 167 -5.64 -0.25 -0.29
C THR A 167 -7.07 -0.10 0.23
N MET A 168 -7.34 -0.62 1.41
CA MET A 168 -8.59 -0.37 2.11
C MET A 168 -8.58 1.03 2.75
N ASN A 169 -9.75 1.57 3.01
CA ASN A 169 -9.92 2.90 3.57
C ASN A 169 -9.91 2.86 5.10
N ALA A 170 -8.81 3.30 5.71
CA ALA A 170 -8.68 3.39 7.17
C ALA A 170 -9.60 4.44 7.83
N LEU A 171 -10.14 5.38 7.05
CA LEU A 171 -11.02 6.44 7.57
C LEU A 171 -12.50 6.03 7.63
N GLY A 172 -12.83 4.86 7.15
CA GLY A 172 -14.18 4.35 7.21
C GLY A 172 -14.77 3.95 5.86
N THR A 173 -15.94 3.30 5.90
CA THR A 173 -16.69 2.94 4.70
C THR A 173 -17.32 4.18 4.12
N ILE A 174 -17.12 4.40 2.83
CA ILE A 174 -17.71 5.52 2.14
C ILE A 174 -19.23 5.27 2.02
N GLY A 175 -20.07 6.20 2.54
CA GLY A 175 -21.50 6.23 2.31
C GLY A 175 -22.43 5.41 3.21
N ALA A 176 -21.95 4.81 4.27
CA ALA A 176 -22.80 4.07 5.20
C ALA A 176 -23.57 5.01 6.15
N THR A 177 -24.85 5.28 5.85
CA THR A 177 -25.73 6.03 6.77
C THR A 177 -26.31 5.16 7.90
N ASN A 178 -26.26 3.84 7.80
CA ASN A 178 -26.83 2.91 8.79
C ASN A 178 -25.94 1.69 9.10
N GLN A 179 -24.82 1.52 8.44
CA GLN A 179 -23.83 0.50 8.78
C GLN A 179 -22.58 1.24 9.19
N GLN A 180 -22.58 1.69 10.43
CA GLN A 180 -21.45 2.36 11.01
C GLN A 180 -20.26 1.41 11.00
N GLN A 181 -19.16 1.85 10.43
CA GLN A 181 -17.87 1.41 10.91
C GLN A 181 -17.72 1.90 12.35
N THR A 182 -18.43 1.28 13.24
CA THR A 182 -18.10 1.35 14.64
C THR A 182 -17.09 0.25 14.87
N ASN A 183 -15.84 0.66 15.03
CA ASN A 183 -14.72 -0.16 15.44
C ASN A 183 -14.17 -1.14 14.37
N THR A 184 -13.55 -0.60 13.33
CA THR A 184 -12.35 -1.27 12.85
C THR A 184 -11.27 -1.00 13.90
N ASP A 185 -10.91 -1.99 14.70
CA ASP A 185 -9.84 -1.83 15.68
C ASP A 185 -8.48 -1.68 15.01
N GLY A 186 -8.39 -1.83 13.72
CA GLY A 186 -7.24 -1.48 12.95
C GLY A 186 -7.31 -1.92 11.50
N MET A 187 -6.84 -1.07 10.63
CA MET A 187 -6.25 -1.45 9.36
C MET A 187 -4.76 -1.62 9.65
N VAL A 188 -4.22 -2.79 9.34
CA VAL A 188 -2.80 -3.10 9.50
C VAL A 188 -2.20 -3.53 8.16
N ASN A 189 -0.91 -3.80 8.11
CA ASN A 189 -0.23 -4.26 6.92
C ASN A 189 -0.50 -3.35 5.70
N GLY A 190 -0.23 -2.04 5.86
CA GLY A 190 -0.42 -1.07 4.77
C GLY A 190 -1.87 -0.86 4.36
N ASN A 191 -2.82 -1.00 5.28
CA ASN A 191 -4.25 -0.95 5.04
C ASN A 191 -4.77 -2.07 4.11
N LEU A 192 -4.12 -3.22 4.08
CA LEU A 192 -4.55 -4.39 3.31
C LEU A 192 -5.16 -5.48 4.18
N GLU A 193 -4.95 -5.44 5.48
CA GLU A 193 -5.61 -6.34 6.43
C GLU A 193 -6.62 -5.57 7.29
N VAL A 194 -7.86 -6.01 7.23
CA VAL A 194 -8.97 -5.51 8.04
C VAL A 194 -9.08 -6.39 9.27
N VAL A 195 -8.64 -5.87 10.41
CA VAL A 195 -8.76 -6.52 11.72
C VAL A 195 -9.97 -5.96 12.45
N ARG A 196 -10.86 -6.82 12.91
CA ARG A 196 -12.07 -6.43 13.62
C ARG A 196 -12.13 -7.11 14.96
N THR A 197 -12.13 -6.33 16.04
CA THR A 197 -12.48 -6.82 17.35
C THR A 197 -13.88 -6.28 17.72
N ARG A 198 -14.76 -7.14 18.13
CA ARG A 198 -16.09 -6.75 18.61
C ARG A 198 -16.21 -6.98 20.11
N SER A 199 -16.85 -6.07 20.78
CA SER A 199 -17.41 -6.29 22.11
C SER A 199 -18.93 -6.44 21.96
N GLY A 200 -19.41 -7.67 22.03
CA GLY A 200 -20.77 -8.14 22.10
C GLY A 200 -21.93 -7.22 21.70
N GLY A 201 -22.65 -7.59 20.64
CA GLY A 201 -23.96 -7.05 20.30
C GLY A 201 -24.01 -5.94 19.26
N GLU A 202 -22.90 -5.63 18.60
CA GLU A 202 -22.86 -4.65 17.51
C GLU A 202 -23.23 -5.28 16.18
N SER A 203 -24.02 -4.55 15.40
CA SER A 203 -24.44 -4.94 14.06
C SER A 203 -23.30 -4.79 13.05
N ASP A 204 -23.50 -5.43 11.93
CA ASP A 204 -22.66 -5.55 10.74
C ASP A 204 -21.55 -4.53 10.59
N GLY A 205 -20.36 -5.00 10.41
CA GLY A 205 -19.25 -4.12 10.11
C GLY A 205 -18.81 -4.26 8.66
N ALA A 206 -18.45 -3.15 8.06
CA ALA A 206 -18.09 -3.07 6.65
C ALA A 206 -16.77 -2.35 6.43
N GLY A 207 -16.05 -2.70 5.38
CA GLY A 207 -14.86 -2.01 4.91
C GLY A 207 -14.90 -1.81 3.40
N SER A 208 -14.38 -0.69 2.90
CA SER A 208 -14.27 -0.43 1.47
C SER A 208 -12.85 -0.04 1.07
N SER A 209 -12.53 -0.15 -0.23
CA SER A 209 -11.28 0.40 -0.76
C SER A 209 -11.24 1.92 -0.62
N ILE A 210 -10.01 2.48 -0.59
CA ILE A 210 -9.80 3.93 -0.48
C ILE A 210 -10.27 4.68 -1.74
N SER A 211 -10.18 4.03 -2.89
CA SER A 211 -10.57 4.60 -4.18
C SER A 211 -11.65 3.75 -4.84
N ALA A 212 -12.49 4.41 -5.64
CA ALA A 212 -13.42 3.74 -6.52
C ALA A 212 -12.69 3.02 -7.66
N PHE A 213 -13.30 1.97 -8.19
CA PHE A 213 -12.90 1.44 -9.48
C PHE A 213 -13.02 2.52 -10.55
N PRO A 214 -12.13 2.56 -11.55
CA PRO A 214 -12.34 3.40 -12.72
C PRO A 214 -13.69 3.11 -13.37
N LEU A 215 -14.24 4.10 -14.06
CA LEU A 215 -15.56 3.99 -14.70
C LEU A 215 -15.56 2.99 -15.88
N ASN A 216 -14.39 2.68 -16.42
CA ASN A 216 -14.16 1.75 -17.53
C ASN A 216 -13.17 0.68 -17.16
N GLY A 217 -13.00 -0.32 -18.03
CA GLY A 217 -11.99 -1.35 -17.92
C GLY A 217 -12.39 -2.56 -17.10
N LYS A 218 -11.45 -3.49 -16.97
CA LYS A 218 -11.66 -4.78 -16.32
C LYS A 218 -10.61 -4.96 -15.23
N TRP A 219 -11.07 -5.12 -14.01
CA TRP A 219 -10.26 -5.04 -12.80
C TRP A 219 -10.34 -6.34 -12.00
N TYR A 220 -9.25 -6.67 -11.31
CA TYR A 220 -9.16 -7.90 -10.53
C TYR A 220 -8.52 -7.63 -9.16
N TYR A 221 -9.06 -8.28 -8.13
CA TYR A 221 -8.47 -8.36 -6.82
C TYR A 221 -8.84 -9.66 -6.12
N GLU A 222 -8.11 -9.99 -5.06
CA GLU A 222 -8.33 -11.17 -4.23
C GLU A 222 -8.59 -10.76 -2.79
N THR A 223 -9.36 -11.57 -2.08
CA THR A 223 -9.60 -11.45 -0.64
C THR A 223 -9.41 -12.79 0.01
N LYS A 224 -8.78 -12.82 1.18
CA LYS A 224 -8.64 -14.02 1.99
C LYS A 224 -9.34 -13.82 3.32
N TRP A 225 -10.21 -14.74 3.69
CA TRP A 225 -10.76 -14.79 5.03
C TRP A 225 -9.76 -15.47 5.94
N GLU A 226 -9.03 -14.69 6.76
CA GLU A 226 -7.87 -15.19 7.51
C GLU A 226 -8.24 -15.87 8.81
N SER A 227 -9.18 -15.31 9.57
CA SER A 227 -9.53 -15.89 10.87
C SER A 227 -10.91 -15.48 11.35
N ARG A 228 -11.38 -16.22 12.33
CA ARG A 228 -12.64 -16.08 13.07
C ARG A 228 -13.89 -16.42 12.26
N ASP A 229 -14.68 -17.29 12.83
CA ASP A 229 -15.88 -17.83 12.21
C ASP A 229 -17.08 -16.95 12.55
N THR A 230 -17.53 -16.20 11.56
CA THR A 230 -18.90 -15.72 11.54
C THR A 230 -19.59 -16.38 10.36
N SER A 231 -20.77 -16.93 10.51
CA SER A 231 -21.47 -17.63 9.43
C SER A 231 -21.87 -16.73 8.23
N ASN A 232 -21.56 -15.43 8.27
CA ASN A 232 -22.06 -14.43 7.32
C ASN A 232 -20.97 -13.46 6.82
N MET A 233 -19.93 -13.98 6.18
CA MET A 233 -18.95 -13.13 5.49
C MET A 233 -19.44 -12.77 4.10
N TRP A 234 -19.20 -11.54 3.67
CA TRP A 234 -19.59 -10.98 2.37
C TRP A 234 -18.43 -10.30 1.67
N PHE A 235 -18.18 -10.67 0.44
CA PHE A 235 -17.20 -10.01 -0.41
C PHE A 235 -17.85 -9.50 -1.69
N GLY A 236 -17.38 -8.38 -2.21
CA GLY A 236 -17.86 -7.85 -3.49
C GLY A 236 -17.56 -6.40 -3.70
N ILE A 237 -18.48 -5.72 -4.35
CA ILE A 237 -18.40 -4.29 -4.65
C ILE A 237 -19.67 -3.57 -4.23
N VAL A 238 -19.52 -2.31 -3.78
CA VAL A 238 -20.64 -1.45 -3.39
C VAL A 238 -20.49 -0.05 -3.96
N ASN A 239 -21.62 0.61 -4.19
CA ASN A 239 -21.69 2.02 -4.53
C ASN A 239 -21.69 2.89 -3.26
N ASN A 240 -21.10 4.08 -3.38
CA ASN A 240 -20.98 5.06 -2.32
C ASN A 240 -22.30 5.70 -1.85
N VAL A 241 -23.33 5.80 -2.69
CA VAL A 241 -24.46 6.74 -2.45
C VAL A 241 -25.65 6.09 -1.73
N ASN A 242 -25.86 4.82 -1.93
CA ASN A 242 -26.93 4.05 -1.27
C ASN A 242 -26.52 2.59 -1.27
N LEU A 243 -26.13 2.00 -0.20
CA LEU A 243 -25.77 0.58 -0.02
C LEU A 243 -26.74 -0.45 -0.67
N ARG A 244 -27.54 -0.02 -1.63
CA ARG A 244 -28.52 -0.81 -2.39
C ARG A 244 -28.07 -1.09 -3.82
N THR A 245 -26.97 -0.50 -4.27
CA THR A 245 -26.35 -0.85 -5.54
C THR A 245 -25.06 -1.59 -5.22
N GLU A 246 -25.16 -2.89 -5.23
CA GLU A 246 -24.11 -3.79 -4.77
C GLU A 246 -24.08 -5.05 -5.60
N VAL A 247 -22.94 -5.70 -5.67
CA VAL A 247 -22.77 -7.05 -6.19
C VAL A 247 -21.94 -7.81 -5.17
N ILE A 248 -22.56 -8.74 -4.46
CA ILE A 248 -21.99 -9.40 -3.29
C ILE A 248 -22.13 -10.92 -3.41
N TYR A 249 -21.10 -11.63 -2.93
CA TYR A 249 -21.09 -13.07 -2.73
C TYR A 249 -20.94 -13.39 -1.25
N TYR A 250 -21.89 -14.15 -0.72
CA TYR A 250 -21.98 -14.55 0.68
C TYR A 250 -21.29 -15.88 0.94
N ALA A 251 -20.77 -16.07 2.15
CA ALA A 251 -20.12 -17.31 2.57
C ALA A 251 -21.02 -18.55 2.48
N ASN A 252 -22.34 -18.37 2.54
CA ASN A 252 -23.32 -19.46 2.41
C ASN A 252 -23.63 -19.86 0.95
N GLY A 253 -22.93 -19.29 -0.03
CA GLY A 253 -23.15 -19.57 -1.46
C GLY A 253 -24.19 -18.69 -2.16
N THR A 254 -24.79 -17.75 -1.44
CA THR A 254 -25.79 -16.81 -1.99
C THR A 254 -25.11 -15.63 -2.66
N SER A 255 -25.69 -15.09 -3.72
CA SER A 255 -25.33 -13.76 -4.26
C SER A 255 -26.41 -12.73 -4.01
N TYR A 256 -26.00 -11.46 -4.07
CA TYR A 256 -26.88 -10.32 -3.90
C TYR A 256 -26.55 -9.23 -4.90
N VAL A 257 -27.54 -8.85 -5.71
CA VAL A 257 -27.41 -7.79 -6.71
C VAL A 257 -28.59 -6.83 -6.56
N ASN A 258 -28.35 -5.59 -6.14
CA ASN A 258 -29.37 -4.54 -6.03
C ASN A 258 -30.66 -5.00 -5.33
N SER A 259 -30.55 -5.60 -4.14
CA SER A 259 -31.68 -6.14 -3.38
C SER A 259 -32.32 -7.44 -3.95
N SER A 260 -31.71 -8.04 -4.98
CA SER A 260 -32.12 -9.34 -5.53
C SER A 260 -31.18 -10.44 -5.05
N THR A 261 -31.72 -11.49 -4.48
CA THR A 261 -30.95 -12.61 -3.91
C THR A 261 -31.04 -13.84 -4.81
N ASP A 262 -29.90 -14.48 -5.10
CA ASP A 262 -29.83 -15.83 -5.67
C ASP A 262 -29.21 -16.77 -4.63
N SER A 263 -30.02 -17.68 -4.08
CA SER A 263 -29.60 -18.62 -3.03
C SER A 263 -28.83 -19.83 -3.56
N SER A 264 -28.67 -19.96 -4.86
CA SER A 264 -27.95 -21.06 -5.52
C SER A 264 -26.80 -20.61 -6.40
N TYR A 265 -26.27 -19.42 -6.15
CA TYR A 265 -25.26 -18.79 -7.01
C TYR A 265 -23.94 -19.57 -7.06
N GLY A 266 -23.38 -19.92 -5.92
CA GLY A 266 -22.04 -20.52 -5.87
C GLY A 266 -21.84 -21.46 -4.69
N ALA A 267 -20.62 -21.96 -4.55
CA ALA A 267 -20.22 -22.81 -3.42
C ALA A 267 -20.12 -21.99 -2.11
N THR A 268 -20.37 -22.63 -0.99
CA THR A 268 -20.05 -22.03 0.33
C THR A 268 -18.54 -21.83 0.48
N TYR A 269 -18.12 -20.80 1.21
CA TYR A 269 -16.72 -20.58 1.55
C TYR A 269 -16.53 -20.29 3.05
N THR A 270 -15.33 -20.51 3.55
CA THR A 270 -14.97 -20.45 4.98
C THR A 270 -13.58 -19.86 5.18
N VAL A 271 -13.18 -19.75 6.43
CA VAL A 271 -11.81 -19.36 6.83
C VAL A 271 -10.76 -20.13 6.04
N GLY A 272 -9.77 -19.42 5.53
CA GLY A 272 -8.69 -19.94 4.68
C GLY A 272 -9.00 -19.89 3.18
N ASP A 273 -10.26 -19.78 2.76
CA ASP A 273 -10.61 -19.66 1.34
C ASP A 273 -10.23 -18.28 0.81
N ILE A 274 -9.79 -18.25 -0.45
CA ILE A 274 -9.53 -17.04 -1.22
C ILE A 274 -10.69 -16.81 -2.18
N ILE A 275 -11.30 -15.63 -2.10
CA ILE A 275 -12.32 -15.17 -3.03
C ILE A 275 -11.71 -14.11 -3.92
N SER A 276 -11.62 -14.42 -5.23
CA SER A 276 -11.21 -13.45 -6.21
C SER A 276 -12.42 -12.78 -6.85
N VAL A 277 -12.28 -11.50 -7.16
CA VAL A 277 -13.36 -10.67 -7.73
C VAL A 277 -12.85 -10.03 -9.01
N ALA A 278 -13.48 -10.37 -10.12
CA ALA A 278 -13.22 -9.81 -11.44
C ALA A 278 -14.38 -8.87 -11.81
N VAL A 279 -14.08 -7.57 -11.85
CA VAL A 279 -15.04 -6.48 -12.10
C VAL A 279 -14.88 -5.99 -13.54
N ASN A 280 -15.90 -6.14 -14.35
CA ASN A 280 -15.95 -5.66 -15.73
C ASN A 280 -16.88 -4.45 -15.80
N LYS A 281 -16.30 -3.26 -15.81
CA LYS A 281 -17.04 -1.99 -15.88
C LYS A 281 -17.58 -1.71 -17.28
N ASP A 282 -16.96 -2.28 -18.32
CA ASP A 282 -17.39 -2.09 -19.71
C ASP A 282 -18.72 -2.80 -20.02
N ASP A 283 -18.95 -3.96 -19.35
CA ASP A 283 -20.14 -4.79 -19.58
C ASP A 283 -21.04 -4.90 -18.32
N ASN A 284 -20.76 -4.14 -17.25
CA ASN A 284 -21.50 -4.13 -15.99
C ASN A 284 -21.60 -5.51 -15.32
N GLN A 285 -20.49 -6.23 -15.27
CA GLN A 285 -20.42 -7.61 -14.79
C GLN A 285 -19.41 -7.78 -13.67
N VAL A 286 -19.74 -8.69 -12.76
CA VAL A 286 -18.81 -9.15 -11.71
C VAL A 286 -18.79 -10.66 -11.70
N THR A 287 -17.60 -11.24 -11.77
CA THR A 287 -17.40 -12.69 -11.66
C THR A 287 -16.64 -12.98 -10.37
N PHE A 288 -17.18 -13.86 -9.55
CA PHE A 288 -16.49 -14.34 -8.37
C PHE A 288 -15.82 -15.69 -8.63
N TYR A 289 -14.66 -15.89 -7.98
CA TYR A 289 -13.94 -17.13 -7.98
C TYR A 289 -13.69 -17.57 -6.55
N LYS A 290 -13.89 -18.85 -6.26
CA LYS A 290 -13.46 -19.46 -5.01
C LYS A 290 -12.24 -20.34 -5.27
N ASN A 291 -11.11 -20.03 -4.64
CA ASN A 291 -9.86 -20.77 -4.80
C ASN A 291 -9.54 -21.00 -6.29
N GLY A 292 -9.65 -19.96 -7.12
CA GLY A 292 -9.39 -19.99 -8.55
C GLY A 292 -10.52 -20.57 -9.41
N SER A 293 -11.57 -21.15 -8.82
CA SER A 293 -12.71 -21.74 -9.56
C SER A 293 -13.85 -20.75 -9.69
N SER A 294 -14.28 -20.44 -10.92
CA SER A 294 -15.38 -19.52 -11.19
C SER A 294 -16.69 -20.00 -10.55
N GLN A 295 -17.39 -19.07 -9.92
CA GLN A 295 -18.72 -19.28 -9.33
C GLN A 295 -19.84 -18.77 -10.25
N GLY A 296 -19.50 -18.09 -11.33
CA GLY A 296 -20.43 -17.48 -12.27
C GLY A 296 -20.30 -15.96 -12.33
N THR A 297 -20.95 -15.39 -13.33
CA THR A 297 -20.96 -13.94 -13.58
C THR A 297 -22.30 -13.36 -13.21
N LEU A 298 -22.29 -12.28 -12.45
CA LEU A 298 -23.46 -11.47 -12.09
C LEU A 298 -23.47 -10.19 -12.93
N THR A 299 -24.64 -9.75 -13.38
CA THR A 299 -24.80 -8.51 -14.13
C THR A 299 -25.55 -7.50 -13.27
N ASN A 300 -25.04 -6.29 -13.20
CA ASN A 300 -25.69 -5.18 -12.53
C ASN A 300 -25.74 -3.94 -13.44
N ASN A 301 -26.82 -3.76 -14.16
CA ASN A 301 -27.02 -2.67 -15.12
C ASN A 301 -27.01 -1.27 -14.48
N SER A 302 -26.86 -1.16 -13.16
CA SER A 302 -26.74 0.10 -12.45
C SER A 302 -25.26 0.48 -12.17
N MET A 303 -24.30 -0.18 -12.82
CA MET A 303 -22.87 0.13 -12.67
C MET A 303 -22.37 1.23 -13.60
N ASP A 304 -23.16 1.63 -14.61
CA ASP A 304 -22.78 2.69 -15.55
C ASP A 304 -22.63 4.03 -14.82
N ASP A 305 -21.53 4.74 -15.10
CA ASP A 305 -21.22 6.08 -14.58
C ASP A 305 -21.31 6.23 -13.05
N VAL A 306 -21.11 5.13 -12.34
CA VAL A 306 -21.27 5.07 -10.88
C VAL A 306 -19.99 4.56 -10.23
N ASP A 307 -19.57 5.23 -9.16
CA ASP A 307 -18.45 4.83 -8.33
C ASP A 307 -18.76 3.56 -7.55
N PHE A 308 -17.95 2.53 -7.76
CA PHE A 308 -17.96 1.30 -6.98
C PHE A 308 -16.64 1.11 -6.27
N PHE A 309 -16.69 0.50 -5.10
CA PHE A 309 -15.55 0.24 -4.23
C PHE A 309 -15.47 -1.25 -3.93
N ALA A 310 -14.26 -1.81 -3.83
CA ALA A 310 -14.08 -3.13 -3.27
C ALA A 310 -14.59 -3.15 -1.83
N TYR A 311 -15.26 -4.23 -1.45
CA TYR A 311 -16.08 -4.25 -0.23
C TYR A 311 -15.94 -5.56 0.52
N VAL A 312 -15.97 -5.46 1.85
CA VAL A 312 -16.14 -6.57 2.79
C VAL A 312 -17.14 -6.18 3.84
N SER A 313 -17.98 -7.13 4.22
CA SER A 313 -18.83 -7.02 5.40
C SER A 313 -19.03 -8.38 6.05
N ASP A 314 -19.50 -8.35 7.29
CA ASP A 314 -19.97 -9.54 7.99
C ASP A 314 -21.34 -9.29 8.61
N GLY A 315 -22.18 -10.30 8.67
CA GLY A 315 -23.56 -10.23 9.12
C GLY A 315 -23.77 -10.37 10.62
N GLY A 316 -22.85 -9.89 11.42
CA GLY A 316 -22.99 -9.94 12.88
C GLY A 316 -22.44 -11.20 13.54
N GLY A 317 -21.96 -11.07 14.76
CA GLY A 317 -21.38 -12.14 15.58
C GLY A 317 -20.66 -11.53 16.78
N SER A 318 -20.22 -12.36 17.72
CA SER A 318 -19.50 -11.88 18.90
C SER A 318 -18.04 -11.51 18.62
N ASP A 319 -17.48 -11.97 17.50
CA ASP A 319 -16.08 -11.76 17.13
C ASP A 319 -15.99 -11.29 15.67
N GLY A 320 -15.29 -10.20 15.44
CA GLY A 320 -15.08 -9.70 14.08
C GLY A 320 -14.04 -10.52 13.31
N PRO A 321 -14.22 -10.76 12.01
CA PRO A 321 -13.26 -11.50 11.19
C PRO A 321 -12.03 -10.66 10.84
N ASN A 322 -10.89 -11.35 10.60
CA ASN A 322 -9.75 -10.76 9.91
C ASN A 322 -9.83 -11.14 8.43
N VAL A 323 -9.70 -10.14 7.58
CA VAL A 323 -9.72 -10.28 6.12
C VAL A 323 -8.53 -9.57 5.52
N ILE A 324 -7.82 -10.23 4.63
CA ILE A 324 -6.70 -9.65 3.91
C ILE A 324 -7.10 -9.44 2.45
N PHE A 325 -6.83 -8.25 1.95
CA PHE A 325 -7.01 -7.87 0.55
C PHE A 325 -5.69 -7.95 -0.20
N ASN A 326 -5.75 -8.37 -1.45
CA ASN A 326 -4.65 -8.35 -2.40
C ASN A 326 -5.12 -7.68 -3.69
N PHE A 327 -4.75 -6.42 -3.89
CA PHE A 327 -5.00 -5.68 -5.12
C PHE A 327 -3.87 -5.87 -6.15
N GLY A 328 -2.94 -6.77 -5.87
CA GLY A 328 -1.70 -7.05 -6.58
C GLY A 328 -0.45 -6.82 -5.73
N ASN A 329 -0.62 -6.36 -4.49
CA ASN A 329 0.41 -6.05 -3.51
C ASN A 329 0.18 -6.86 -2.23
N PRO A 330 0.32 -8.21 -2.26
CA PRO A 330 0.05 -9.05 -1.11
C PRO A 330 0.95 -8.69 0.08
N VAL A 331 0.39 -8.79 1.28
CA VAL A 331 1.08 -8.55 2.55
C VAL A 331 1.14 -9.81 3.40
N GLY A 332 1.89 -9.78 4.50
CA GLY A 332 2.00 -10.90 5.43
C GLY A 332 0.63 -11.46 5.82
N GLY A 333 0.49 -12.80 5.80
CA GLY A 333 -0.79 -13.49 5.97
C GLY A 333 -1.50 -13.87 4.65
N PHE A 334 -1.29 -13.12 3.55
CA PHE A 334 -1.71 -13.52 2.21
C PHE A 334 -0.58 -14.27 1.51
N SER A 335 -0.47 -15.57 1.78
CA SER A 335 0.59 -16.40 1.19
C SER A 335 0.35 -16.60 -0.32
N ILE A 336 1.35 -16.28 -1.12
CA ILE A 336 1.36 -16.50 -2.56
C ILE A 336 2.21 -17.73 -2.86
N SER A 337 1.62 -18.75 -3.46
CA SER A 337 2.33 -19.99 -3.84
C SER A 337 2.78 -20.00 -5.31
N SER A 338 2.02 -19.37 -6.19
CA SER A 338 2.25 -19.40 -7.63
C SER A 338 2.74 -18.10 -8.23
N GLY A 339 2.40 -16.96 -7.63
CA GLY A 339 2.84 -15.63 -8.06
C GLY A 339 2.40 -15.29 -9.49
N ASN A 340 1.13 -14.90 -9.67
CA ASN A 340 0.59 -14.53 -10.97
C ASN A 340 0.49 -13.01 -11.11
N ALA A 341 0.95 -12.48 -12.25
CA ALA A 341 0.74 -11.09 -12.62
C ALA A 341 -0.39 -10.98 -13.68
N ASP A 342 -0.90 -9.77 -13.87
CA ASP A 342 -1.78 -9.49 -15.01
C ASP A 342 -1.03 -9.47 -16.34
N ALA A 343 -1.72 -9.21 -17.44
CA ALA A 343 -1.13 -9.21 -18.79
C ALA A 343 -0.07 -8.12 -19.00
N ASN A 344 -0.05 -7.07 -18.15
CA ASN A 344 0.98 -6.02 -18.18
C ASN A 344 2.17 -6.34 -17.25
N GLY A 345 2.16 -7.48 -16.58
CA GLY A 345 3.19 -7.89 -15.64
C GLY A 345 3.08 -7.20 -14.26
N TYR A 346 1.93 -6.61 -13.93
CA TYR A 346 1.70 -5.99 -12.63
C TYR A 346 0.89 -6.89 -11.70
N GLY A 347 1.19 -6.75 -10.42
CA GLY A 347 0.56 -7.51 -9.36
C GLY A 347 1.27 -8.82 -9.06
N ASN A 348 0.91 -9.38 -7.90
CA ASN A 348 1.35 -10.69 -7.43
C ASN A 348 0.14 -11.37 -6.78
N PHE A 349 -0.58 -12.16 -7.56
CA PHE A 349 -1.81 -12.83 -7.16
C PHE A 349 -1.59 -14.32 -6.94
N GLU A 350 -2.38 -14.94 -6.07
CA GLU A 350 -2.38 -16.40 -5.91
C GLU A 350 -2.96 -17.07 -7.16
N TYR A 351 -4.03 -16.53 -7.72
CA TYR A 351 -4.66 -17.01 -8.94
C TYR A 351 -4.48 -16.03 -10.08
N ALA A 352 -4.26 -16.55 -11.29
CA ALA A 352 -4.08 -15.70 -12.45
C ALA A 352 -5.34 -14.86 -12.73
N PRO A 353 -5.24 -13.54 -12.88
CA PRO A 353 -6.34 -12.72 -13.35
C PRO A 353 -6.89 -13.25 -14.67
N PRO A 354 -8.21 -13.25 -14.88
CA PRO A 354 -8.77 -13.63 -16.18
C PRO A 354 -8.22 -12.75 -17.30
N SER A 355 -8.18 -13.29 -18.52
CA SER A 355 -7.66 -12.56 -19.68
C SER A 355 -8.36 -11.20 -19.86
N GLY A 356 -7.60 -10.14 -19.97
CA GLY A 356 -8.08 -8.76 -20.12
C GLY A 356 -8.49 -8.08 -18.81
N TYR A 357 -8.30 -8.73 -17.66
CA TYR A 357 -8.46 -8.10 -16.35
C TYR A 357 -7.10 -7.68 -15.78
N TYR A 358 -7.07 -6.55 -15.12
CA TYR A 358 -5.85 -5.90 -14.67
C TYR A 358 -5.86 -5.64 -13.16
N ALA A 359 -4.67 -5.61 -12.58
CA ALA A 359 -4.46 -5.19 -11.20
C ALA A 359 -4.90 -3.74 -11.01
N LEU A 360 -5.49 -3.44 -9.85
CA LEU A 360 -5.87 -2.07 -9.45
C LEU A 360 -4.64 -1.30 -9.00
N CYS A 361 -3.86 -0.81 -9.97
CA CYS A 361 -2.67 -0.02 -9.74
C CYS A 361 -2.61 1.20 -10.66
N SER A 362 -1.85 2.23 -10.24
CA SER A 362 -1.82 3.52 -10.93
C SER A 362 -1.40 3.43 -12.40
N LYS A 363 -0.51 2.50 -12.77
CA LYS A 363 -0.10 2.30 -14.18
C LYS A 363 -1.21 1.72 -15.04
N ASN A 364 -1.94 0.73 -14.55
CA ASN A 364 -3.06 0.16 -15.29
C ASN A 364 -4.23 1.16 -15.38
N ILE A 365 -4.51 1.88 -14.30
CA ILE A 365 -5.55 2.91 -14.29
C ILE A 365 -5.23 4.00 -15.31
N GLY A 366 -4.00 4.44 -15.41
CA GLY A 366 -3.58 5.42 -16.41
C GLY A 366 -3.69 4.93 -17.86
N GLN A 367 -3.81 3.62 -18.10
CA GLN A 367 -3.91 3.02 -19.43
C GLN A 367 -5.33 2.58 -19.80
N PHE A 368 -6.13 2.12 -18.86
CA PHE A 368 -7.41 1.44 -19.10
C PHE A 368 -8.59 2.05 -18.33
N GLY A 369 -8.34 2.95 -17.37
CA GLY A 369 -9.33 3.56 -16.51
C GLY A 369 -10.05 4.78 -17.11
#